data_74a306541e04af4715e2b2539a8c774c
#
_entry.id   74a306541e04af4715e2b2539a8c774c
#
_cell.length_a   1.000
_cell.length_b   1.000
_cell.length_c   1.000
_cell.angle_alpha   90.00
_cell.angle_beta   90.00
_cell.angle_gamma   90.00
#
_symmetry.space_group_name_H-M   'P 1'
#
loop_
_entity.id
_entity.type
_entity.pdbx_description
1 polymer ?
#
loop_
_entity_poly.entity_id
_entity_poly.type
_entity_poly.pdbx_seq_one_letter_code
_entity_poly.pdbx_strand_id
1 'polypeptide(L)'
;SQRLAHLPTPEPYRFDYAIPGYFQGRSEGGIRVIGDKKGGGTTKLLAQDSTLLEKLESTVEMPVDLIHVIRDPCDNISTMARRTGTRVSRQVSRYEWLCEEIGRILDSCDNRVFRIHHEEFISSPSQVIENLFTWLGLSVESDHIAACSSIVYEKPHRSRSLSDWEDGDRDSVESMIERWEFLREYQSDESHAREDTG
;
A
#
# COMPACT_ATOMS: atom_id res chain seq x y z
N SER A 1 -20.35 0.08 -17.22
CA SER A 1 -19.08 0.29 -16.48
C SER A 1 -18.28 1.54 -16.89
N GLN A 2 -18.79 2.38 -17.77
CA GLN A 2 -18.11 3.65 -18.17
C GLN A 2 -18.21 4.78 -17.12
N ARG A 3 -18.87 4.57 -15.98
CA ARG A 3 -19.14 5.63 -14.98
C ARG A 3 -18.06 5.82 -13.91
N LEU A 4 -17.06 4.95 -13.81
CA LEU A 4 -16.02 5.08 -12.78
C LEU A 4 -14.80 5.93 -13.20
N ALA A 5 -14.62 6.20 -14.48
CA ALA A 5 -13.46 6.94 -14.99
C ALA A 5 -13.56 8.48 -14.84
N HIS A 6 -14.67 9.04 -14.38
CA HIS A 6 -14.92 10.49 -14.43
C HIS A 6 -15.37 11.11 -13.11
N LEU A 7 -15.12 10.49 -11.95
CA LEU A 7 -15.31 11.20 -10.70
C LEU A 7 -14.17 12.20 -10.52
N PRO A 8 -14.45 13.52 -10.42
CA PRO A 8 -13.41 14.51 -10.22
C PRO A 8 -12.73 14.28 -8.87
N THR A 9 -11.45 13.97 -8.90
CA THR A 9 -10.62 13.94 -7.70
C THR A 9 -10.32 15.39 -7.32
N PRO A 10 -10.53 15.83 -6.06
CA PRO A 10 -10.21 17.19 -5.65
C PRO A 10 -8.71 17.48 -5.88
N GLU A 11 -8.39 18.59 -6.54
CA GLU A 11 -7.04 19.16 -6.53
C GLU A 11 -6.59 19.35 -5.06
N PRO A 12 -5.36 19.05 -4.67
CA PRO A 12 -4.13 18.83 -5.44
C PRO A 12 -3.67 17.37 -5.55
N TYR A 13 -4.50 16.38 -5.29
CA TYR A 13 -4.12 14.96 -5.18
C TYR A 13 -4.51 14.11 -6.39
N ARG A 14 -4.60 14.73 -7.55
CA ARG A 14 -4.93 14.01 -8.78
C ARG A 14 -3.68 13.32 -9.31
N PHE A 15 -3.55 12.02 -9.03
CA PHE A 15 -2.61 11.16 -9.70
C PHE A 15 -3.25 10.64 -10.99
N ASP A 16 -2.57 10.81 -12.12
CA ASP A 16 -3.00 10.22 -13.38
C ASP A 16 -2.53 8.76 -13.42
N TYR A 17 -3.49 7.85 -13.33
CA TYR A 17 -3.23 6.41 -13.39
C TYR A 17 -3.19 5.89 -14.84
N ALA A 18 -3.27 6.75 -15.85
CA ALA A 18 -3.19 6.35 -17.23
C ALA A 18 -1.77 5.86 -17.57
N ILE A 19 -1.66 4.64 -18.05
CA ILE A 19 -0.40 4.07 -18.51
C ILE A 19 -0.26 4.44 -19.99
N PRO A 20 0.82 5.14 -20.39
CA PRO A 20 1.02 5.56 -21.78
C PRO A 20 0.96 4.38 -22.76
N GLY A 21 0.14 4.50 -23.81
CA GLY A 21 -0.01 3.46 -24.83
C GLY A 21 -0.93 2.29 -24.47
N TYR A 22 -1.46 2.26 -23.23
CA TYR A 22 -2.36 1.18 -22.78
C TYR A 22 -3.73 1.71 -22.40
N PHE A 23 -4.78 1.00 -22.86
CA PHE A 23 -6.14 1.35 -22.53
C PHE A 23 -6.58 0.61 -21.26
N GLN A 24 -7.00 1.36 -20.25
CA GLN A 24 -7.49 0.81 -18.98
C GLN A 24 -9.03 0.74 -19.00
N GLY A 25 -9.56 -0.41 -18.65
CA GLY A 25 -11.02 -0.61 -18.45
C GLY A 25 -11.73 -1.36 -19.58
N ARG A 26 -11.02 -1.88 -20.58
CA ARG A 26 -11.56 -2.78 -21.59
C ARG A 26 -10.62 -3.97 -21.82
N SER A 27 -11.15 -5.17 -21.78
CA SER A 27 -10.42 -6.38 -22.16
C SER A 27 -10.95 -6.89 -23.51
N GLU A 28 -10.05 -7.23 -24.43
CA GLU A 28 -10.40 -7.88 -25.72
C GLU A 28 -10.38 -9.42 -25.62
N GLY A 29 -9.99 -9.95 -24.46
CA GLY A 29 -9.93 -11.38 -24.13
C GLY A 29 -10.56 -11.69 -22.79
N GLY A 30 -10.36 -12.93 -22.32
CA GLY A 30 -10.79 -13.33 -20.98
C GLY A 30 -10.04 -12.53 -19.89
N ILE A 31 -10.78 -12.05 -18.90
CA ILE A 31 -10.16 -11.40 -17.72
C ILE A 31 -9.47 -12.50 -16.90
N ARG A 32 -8.19 -12.35 -16.66
CA ARG A 32 -7.38 -13.30 -15.88
C ARG A 32 -7.20 -12.89 -14.43
N VAL A 33 -7.18 -11.57 -14.15
CA VAL A 33 -7.04 -11.02 -12.80
C VAL A 33 -7.97 -9.82 -12.66
N ILE A 34 -8.66 -9.75 -11.55
CA ILE A 34 -9.41 -8.57 -11.11
C ILE A 34 -8.89 -8.20 -9.73
N GLY A 35 -8.63 -6.93 -9.51
CA GLY A 35 -8.16 -6.44 -8.22
C GLY A 35 -8.90 -5.19 -7.78
N ASP A 36 -8.94 -4.99 -6.47
CA ASP A 36 -9.35 -3.74 -5.84
C ASP A 36 -8.25 -3.25 -4.91
N LYS A 37 -8.17 -1.93 -4.72
CA LYS A 37 -7.22 -1.32 -3.82
C LYS A 37 -7.91 -0.40 -2.83
N LYS A 38 -7.93 -0.78 -1.58
CA LYS A 38 -8.49 0.07 -0.53
C LYS A 38 -7.92 -0.29 0.84
N GLY A 39 -6.60 -0.25 0.98
CA GLY A 39 -5.85 -0.70 2.15
C GLY A 39 -6.61 -0.65 3.48
N GLY A 40 -6.68 0.50 4.12
CA GLY A 40 -7.38 0.61 5.41
C GLY A 40 -8.90 0.32 5.37
N GLY A 41 -9.54 0.43 4.20
CA GLY A 41 -10.95 0.04 4.02
C GLY A 41 -11.10 -1.48 3.99
N THR A 42 -10.27 -2.18 3.24
CA THR A 42 -10.25 -3.64 3.19
C THR A 42 -9.92 -4.24 4.54
N THR A 43 -8.87 -3.74 5.22
CA THR A 43 -8.52 -4.16 6.58
C THR A 43 -9.70 -4.04 7.54
N LYS A 44 -10.42 -2.90 7.50
CA LYS A 44 -11.60 -2.69 8.34
C LYS A 44 -12.73 -3.69 8.06
N LEU A 45 -12.99 -4.00 6.78
CA LEU A 45 -14.03 -4.97 6.42
C LEU A 45 -13.66 -6.38 6.89
N LEU A 46 -12.41 -6.79 6.71
CA LEU A 46 -11.91 -8.09 7.17
C LEU A 46 -11.90 -8.20 8.70
N ALA A 47 -11.61 -7.11 9.40
CA ALA A 47 -11.72 -7.05 10.86
C ALA A 47 -13.18 -7.19 11.36
N GLN A 48 -14.16 -6.74 10.60
CA GLN A 48 -15.59 -6.88 10.93
C GLN A 48 -16.16 -8.26 10.59
N ASP A 49 -15.63 -8.91 9.58
CA ASP A 49 -16.05 -10.23 9.12
C ASP A 49 -14.83 -11.05 8.67
N SER A 50 -14.32 -11.89 9.56
CA SER A 50 -13.16 -12.74 9.29
C SER A 50 -13.41 -13.79 8.21
N THR A 51 -14.67 -14.07 7.89
CA THR A 51 -15.05 -15.05 6.83
C THR A 51 -15.21 -14.41 5.46
N LEU A 52 -14.92 -13.11 5.33
CA LEU A 52 -15.17 -12.36 4.10
C LEU A 52 -14.33 -12.86 2.91
N LEU A 53 -13.08 -13.26 3.14
CA LEU A 53 -12.23 -13.82 2.08
C LEU A 53 -12.78 -15.16 1.58
N GLU A 54 -13.14 -16.07 2.49
CA GLU A 54 -13.77 -17.36 2.15
C GLU A 54 -15.08 -17.18 1.37
N LYS A 55 -15.93 -16.22 1.81
CA LYS A 55 -17.15 -15.86 1.09
C LYS A 55 -16.87 -15.34 -0.31
N LEU A 56 -15.82 -14.51 -0.45
CA LEU A 56 -15.43 -13.98 -1.74
C LEU A 56 -14.96 -15.11 -2.66
N GLU A 57 -14.06 -15.96 -2.19
CA GLU A 57 -13.54 -17.12 -2.95
C GLU A 57 -14.66 -18.06 -3.38
N SER A 58 -15.58 -18.38 -2.46
CA SER A 58 -16.73 -19.22 -2.79
C SER A 58 -17.70 -18.58 -3.79
N THR A 59 -17.76 -17.24 -3.81
CA THR A 59 -18.65 -16.50 -4.74
C THR A 59 -18.06 -16.38 -6.13
N VAL A 60 -16.75 -16.13 -6.22
CA VAL A 60 -16.07 -15.98 -7.51
C VAL A 60 -15.50 -17.28 -8.05
N GLU A 61 -15.52 -18.35 -7.24
CA GLU A 61 -14.98 -19.69 -7.55
C GLU A 61 -13.50 -19.64 -7.98
N MET A 62 -12.75 -18.68 -7.41
CA MET A 62 -11.33 -18.44 -7.69
C MET A 62 -10.59 -18.08 -6.41
N PRO A 63 -9.30 -18.42 -6.31
CA PRO A 63 -8.50 -17.98 -5.15
C PRO A 63 -8.39 -16.46 -5.11
N VAL A 64 -8.42 -15.91 -3.90
CA VAL A 64 -8.18 -14.51 -3.60
C VAL A 64 -6.75 -14.33 -3.11
N ASP A 65 -5.96 -13.58 -3.82
CA ASP A 65 -4.59 -13.23 -3.44
C ASP A 65 -4.56 -11.85 -2.78
N LEU A 66 -3.66 -11.67 -1.82
CA LEU A 66 -3.50 -10.40 -1.10
C LEU A 66 -2.20 -9.72 -1.53
N ILE A 67 -2.27 -8.42 -1.80
CA ILE A 67 -1.08 -7.58 -1.98
C ILE A 67 -0.98 -6.66 -0.78
N HIS A 68 0.05 -6.86 0.04
CA HIS A 68 0.33 -6.04 1.22
C HIS A 68 1.38 -4.98 0.87
N VAL A 69 0.91 -3.75 0.68
CA VAL A 69 1.81 -2.61 0.44
C VAL A 69 2.17 -1.97 1.77
N ILE A 70 3.45 -1.97 2.06
CA ILE A 70 4.04 -1.46 3.30
C ILE A 70 4.80 -0.18 2.96
N ARG A 71 4.68 0.83 3.80
CA ARG A 71 5.39 2.10 3.68
C ARG A 71 5.94 2.47 5.03
N ASP A 72 7.04 3.24 5.04
CA ASP A 72 7.56 3.84 6.26
C ASP A 72 6.44 4.35 7.18
N PRO A 73 6.37 3.86 8.43
CA PRO A 73 5.28 4.18 9.35
C PRO A 73 5.13 5.68 9.62
N CYS A 74 6.25 6.39 9.82
CA CYS A 74 6.22 7.83 10.09
C CYS A 74 5.66 8.62 8.89
N ASP A 75 6.06 8.27 7.67
CA ASP A 75 5.54 8.90 6.46
C ASP A 75 4.07 8.55 6.21
N ASN A 76 3.67 7.33 6.53
CA ASN A 76 2.28 6.90 6.39
C ASN A 76 1.36 7.64 7.38
N ILE A 77 1.73 7.66 8.67
CA ILE A 77 1.00 8.34 9.74
C ILE A 77 0.89 9.85 9.45
N SER A 78 1.99 10.50 9.06
CA SER A 78 1.99 11.92 8.67
C SER A 78 1.05 12.19 7.50
N THR A 79 1.05 11.30 6.48
CA THR A 79 0.11 11.41 5.37
C THR A 79 -1.33 11.26 5.83
N MET A 80 -1.61 10.33 6.75
CA MET A 80 -2.94 10.13 7.32
C MET A 80 -3.40 11.37 8.11
N ALA A 81 -2.52 11.93 8.95
CA ALA A 81 -2.80 13.14 9.75
C ALA A 81 -3.15 14.33 8.85
N ARG A 82 -2.35 14.59 7.84
CA ARG A 82 -2.58 15.69 6.88
C ARG A 82 -3.86 15.52 6.06
N ARG A 83 -4.15 14.32 5.58
CA ARG A 83 -5.38 14.04 4.80
C ARG A 83 -6.66 14.19 5.63
N THR A 84 -6.59 13.91 6.92
CA THR A 84 -7.76 13.96 7.80
C THR A 84 -7.85 15.26 8.60
N GLY A 85 -6.80 16.11 8.57
CA GLY A 85 -6.73 17.33 9.39
C GLY A 85 -6.70 17.01 10.90
N THR A 86 -6.14 15.89 11.30
CA THR A 86 -6.10 15.44 12.70
C THR A 86 -4.67 15.41 13.23
N ARG A 87 -4.51 15.35 14.56
CA ARG A 87 -3.21 15.25 15.21
C ARG A 87 -2.52 13.93 14.85
N VAL A 88 -1.18 13.94 14.86
CA VAL A 88 -0.33 12.76 14.63
C VAL A 88 -0.67 11.66 15.63
N SER A 89 -0.76 11.97 16.93
CA SER A 89 -1.07 11.01 18.00
C SER A 89 -2.34 10.17 17.74
N ARG A 90 -3.39 10.81 17.19
CA ARG A 90 -4.61 10.10 16.80
C ARG A 90 -4.36 9.11 15.65
N GLN A 91 -3.50 9.48 14.72
CA GLN A 91 -3.19 8.61 13.59
C GLN A 91 -2.18 7.51 13.96
N VAL A 92 -1.32 7.73 14.95
CA VAL A 92 -0.48 6.69 15.58
C VAL A 92 -1.37 5.58 16.11
N SER A 93 -2.34 5.89 16.98
CA SER A 93 -3.27 4.88 17.52
C SER A 93 -4.08 4.17 16.42
N ARG A 94 -4.48 4.90 15.37
CA ARG A 94 -5.17 4.29 14.24
C ARG A 94 -4.28 3.37 13.43
N TYR A 95 -3.02 3.75 13.23
CA TYR A 95 -2.05 2.95 12.48
C TYR A 95 -1.70 1.69 13.25
N GLU A 96 -1.52 1.79 14.57
CA GLU A 96 -1.33 0.64 15.46
C GLU A 96 -2.47 -0.37 15.34
N TRP A 97 -3.73 0.10 15.43
CA TRP A 97 -4.89 -0.75 15.20
C TRP A 97 -4.88 -1.42 13.82
N LEU A 98 -4.50 -0.68 12.76
CA LEU A 98 -4.37 -1.28 11.42
C LEU A 98 -3.29 -2.37 11.38
N CYS A 99 -2.15 -2.17 12.03
CA CYS A 99 -1.10 -3.17 12.13
C CYS A 99 -1.58 -4.43 12.87
N GLU A 100 -2.33 -4.26 13.96
CA GLU A 100 -2.93 -5.38 14.70
C GLU A 100 -3.89 -6.18 13.83
N GLU A 101 -4.80 -5.52 13.11
CA GLU A 101 -5.75 -6.21 12.25
C GLU A 101 -5.08 -6.87 11.04
N ILE A 102 -4.07 -6.22 10.44
CA ILE A 102 -3.26 -6.81 9.37
C ILE A 102 -2.54 -8.06 9.90
N GLY A 103 -1.91 -8.00 11.08
CA GLY A 103 -1.28 -9.16 11.70
C GLY A 103 -2.25 -10.32 11.86
N ARG A 104 -3.44 -10.08 12.43
CA ARG A 104 -4.48 -11.11 12.57
C ARG A 104 -4.94 -11.70 11.24
N ILE A 105 -5.11 -10.86 10.21
CA ILE A 105 -5.50 -11.32 8.86
C ILE A 105 -4.40 -12.21 8.29
N LEU A 106 -3.14 -11.80 8.36
CA LEU A 106 -2.01 -12.55 7.83
C LEU A 106 -1.79 -13.89 8.56
N ASP A 107 -2.08 -13.94 9.85
CA ASP A 107 -1.96 -15.16 10.67
C ASP A 107 -3.13 -16.12 10.47
N SER A 108 -4.30 -15.63 10.08
CA SER A 108 -5.54 -16.42 10.00
C SER A 108 -5.94 -16.82 8.58
N CYS A 109 -5.31 -16.26 7.54
CA CYS A 109 -5.68 -16.57 6.16
C CYS A 109 -4.64 -17.47 5.50
N ASP A 110 -5.13 -18.48 4.75
CA ASP A 110 -4.30 -19.34 3.89
C ASP A 110 -4.04 -18.71 2.52
N ASN A 111 -4.50 -17.49 2.32
CA ASN A 111 -4.34 -16.75 1.06
C ASN A 111 -2.87 -16.47 0.79
N ARG A 112 -2.49 -16.53 -0.49
CA ARG A 112 -1.17 -16.09 -0.89
C ARG A 112 -1.03 -14.58 -0.70
N VAL A 113 0.11 -14.14 -0.16
CA VAL A 113 0.39 -12.73 0.12
C VAL A 113 1.65 -12.30 -0.62
N PHE A 114 1.54 -11.26 -1.44
CA PHE A 114 2.67 -10.58 -2.05
C PHE A 114 2.96 -9.29 -1.28
N ARG A 115 4.16 -9.16 -0.71
CA ARG A 115 4.58 -7.97 0.02
C ARG A 115 5.31 -7.02 -0.90
N ILE A 116 5.00 -5.73 -0.81
CA ILE A 116 5.66 -4.65 -1.55
C ILE A 116 6.03 -3.56 -0.55
N HIS A 117 7.33 -3.29 -0.42
CA HIS A 117 7.81 -2.09 0.25
C HIS A 117 7.73 -0.91 -0.72
N HIS A 118 7.04 0.14 -0.31
CA HIS A 118 6.77 1.31 -1.15
C HIS A 118 8.06 1.99 -1.64
N GLU A 119 9.07 2.04 -0.80
CA GLU A 119 10.37 2.62 -1.10
C GLU A 119 11.13 1.77 -2.13
N GLU A 120 11.10 0.44 -2.00
CA GLU A 120 11.64 -0.49 -2.98
C GLU A 120 10.92 -0.37 -4.33
N PHE A 121 9.58 -0.30 -4.30
CA PHE A 121 8.79 -0.10 -5.50
C PHE A 121 9.17 1.17 -6.26
N ILE A 122 9.45 2.26 -5.54
CA ILE A 122 9.87 3.53 -6.15
C ILE A 122 11.31 3.45 -6.67
N SER A 123 12.22 2.80 -5.95
CA SER A 123 13.62 2.69 -6.36
C SER A 123 13.85 1.73 -7.51
N SER A 124 13.03 0.68 -7.62
CA SER A 124 13.17 -0.40 -8.58
C SER A 124 11.83 -0.86 -9.16
N PRO A 125 11.05 0.06 -9.77
CA PRO A 125 9.67 -0.22 -10.15
C PRO A 125 9.55 -1.36 -11.17
N SER A 126 10.44 -1.43 -12.16
CA SER A 126 10.41 -2.49 -13.16
C SER A 126 10.56 -3.86 -12.55
N GLN A 127 11.50 -4.03 -11.61
CA GLN A 127 11.75 -5.31 -10.97
C GLN A 127 10.57 -5.75 -10.09
N VAL A 128 9.99 -4.82 -9.31
CA VAL A 128 8.83 -5.14 -8.45
C VAL A 128 7.60 -5.49 -9.28
N ILE A 129 7.38 -4.79 -10.40
CA ILE A 129 6.29 -5.09 -11.33
C ILE A 129 6.49 -6.47 -11.95
N GLU A 130 7.69 -6.79 -12.44
CA GLU A 130 8.00 -8.10 -13.01
C GLU A 130 7.80 -9.24 -12.00
N ASN A 131 8.29 -9.06 -10.77
CA ASN A 131 8.10 -10.01 -9.68
C ASN A 131 6.60 -10.22 -9.37
N LEU A 132 5.80 -9.15 -9.33
CA LEU A 132 4.36 -9.24 -9.11
C LEU A 132 3.65 -10.01 -10.23
N PHE A 133 3.97 -9.73 -11.50
CA PHE A 133 3.38 -10.46 -12.63
C PHE A 133 3.77 -11.93 -12.61
N THR A 134 5.03 -12.23 -12.32
CA THR A 134 5.52 -13.61 -12.16
C THR A 134 4.77 -14.34 -11.05
N TRP A 135 4.59 -13.68 -9.89
CA TRP A 135 3.87 -14.25 -8.77
C TRP A 135 2.38 -14.50 -9.09
N LEU A 136 1.75 -13.62 -9.88
CA LEU A 136 0.39 -13.82 -10.39
C LEU A 136 0.30 -14.87 -11.51
N GLY A 137 1.41 -15.46 -11.96
CA GLY A 137 1.44 -16.39 -13.07
C GLY A 137 1.09 -15.76 -14.41
N LEU A 138 1.36 -14.47 -14.56
CA LEU A 138 1.11 -13.70 -15.77
C LEU A 138 2.40 -13.47 -16.54
N SER A 139 2.36 -13.65 -17.86
CA SER A 139 3.39 -13.13 -18.74
C SER A 139 3.16 -11.66 -19.01
N VAL A 140 4.22 -10.87 -19.01
CA VAL A 140 4.17 -9.43 -19.31
C VAL A 140 5.27 -9.07 -20.31
N GLU A 141 4.94 -8.19 -21.24
CA GLU A 141 5.91 -7.67 -22.21
C GLU A 141 6.76 -6.56 -21.57
N SER A 142 8.03 -6.49 -21.95
CA SER A 142 8.98 -5.49 -21.44
C SER A 142 8.49 -4.07 -21.63
N ASP A 143 7.84 -3.79 -22.75
CA ASP A 143 7.28 -2.46 -23.06
C ASP A 143 6.15 -2.08 -22.08
N HIS A 144 5.35 -3.06 -21.64
CA HIS A 144 4.32 -2.83 -20.63
C HIS A 144 4.95 -2.53 -19.26
N ILE A 145 5.98 -3.28 -18.85
CA ILE A 145 6.72 -3.00 -17.62
C ILE A 145 7.32 -1.60 -17.67
N ALA A 146 7.96 -1.23 -18.76
CA ALA A 146 8.55 0.08 -18.94
C ALA A 146 7.49 1.20 -18.86
N ALA A 147 6.34 1.01 -19.50
CA ALA A 147 5.25 1.97 -19.45
C ALA A 147 4.67 2.13 -18.04
N CYS A 148 4.48 1.02 -17.31
CA CYS A 148 4.04 1.06 -15.90
C CYS A 148 5.07 1.77 -15.01
N SER A 149 6.36 1.49 -15.22
CA SER A 149 7.44 2.09 -14.43
C SER A 149 7.57 3.59 -14.67
N SER A 150 7.29 4.06 -15.89
CA SER A 150 7.44 5.47 -16.29
C SER A 150 6.50 6.43 -15.54
N ILE A 151 5.42 5.92 -14.95
CA ILE A 151 4.48 6.72 -14.17
C ILE A 151 4.76 6.68 -12.66
N VAL A 152 5.73 5.90 -12.21
CA VAL A 152 6.13 5.84 -10.80
C VAL A 152 6.96 7.07 -10.45
N TYR A 153 6.78 7.60 -9.24
CA TYR A 153 7.59 8.73 -8.77
C TYR A 153 9.08 8.38 -8.73
N GLU A 154 9.92 9.37 -9.03
CA GLU A 154 11.38 9.18 -8.99
C GLU A 154 11.94 9.02 -7.57
N LYS A 155 11.25 9.56 -6.57
CA LYS A 155 11.67 9.52 -5.16
C LYS A 155 10.48 9.30 -4.23
N PRO A 156 10.67 8.56 -3.13
CA PRO A 156 9.66 8.45 -2.08
C PRO A 156 9.33 9.83 -1.48
N HIS A 157 8.05 10.10 -1.31
CA HIS A 157 7.61 11.32 -0.65
C HIS A 157 7.77 11.17 0.87
N ARG A 158 8.72 11.87 1.46
CA ARG A 158 8.95 11.89 2.91
C ARG A 158 8.02 12.90 3.59
N SER A 159 6.89 12.42 4.08
CA SER A 159 5.85 13.25 4.71
C SER A 159 6.12 13.54 6.18
N ARG A 160 7.02 12.78 6.82
CA ARG A 160 7.32 12.85 8.27
C ARG A 160 7.78 14.24 8.73
N SER A 161 8.53 14.95 7.90
CA SER A 161 9.01 16.31 8.19
C SER A 161 7.93 17.40 8.08
N LEU A 162 6.75 17.05 7.57
CA LEU A 162 5.64 17.97 7.33
C LEU A 162 4.55 17.89 8.42
N SER A 163 4.82 17.22 9.53
CA SER A 163 3.87 17.00 10.61
C SER A 163 4.51 17.22 11.96
N ASP A 164 3.75 17.74 12.91
CA ASP A 164 4.19 17.97 14.27
C ASP A 164 4.13 16.65 15.06
N TRP A 165 5.29 16.08 15.32
CA TRP A 165 5.47 14.85 16.09
C TRP A 165 5.82 15.18 17.53
N GLU A 166 5.13 14.54 18.47
CA GLU A 166 5.49 14.54 19.88
C GLU A 166 6.45 13.36 20.19
N ASP A 167 7.27 13.47 21.22
CA ASP A 167 8.26 12.42 21.56
C ASP A 167 7.57 11.06 21.81
N GLY A 168 6.46 11.04 22.54
CA GLY A 168 5.70 9.82 22.79
C GLY A 168 5.07 9.19 21.54
N ASP A 169 4.82 9.98 20.48
CA ASP A 169 4.34 9.46 19.20
C ASP A 169 5.42 8.64 18.49
N ARG A 170 6.68 9.11 18.56
CA ARG A 170 7.83 8.41 17.96
C ARG A 170 8.14 7.12 18.69
N ASP A 171 8.16 7.14 20.02
CA ASP A 171 8.38 5.94 20.85
C ASP A 171 7.32 4.86 20.54
N SER A 172 6.07 5.28 20.32
CA SER A 172 4.98 4.36 19.94
C SER A 172 5.24 3.73 18.56
N VAL A 173 5.75 4.50 17.59
CA VAL A 173 6.09 3.97 16.26
C VAL A 173 7.26 3.02 16.33
N GLU A 174 8.31 3.32 17.11
CA GLU A 174 9.44 2.42 17.35
C GLU A 174 8.98 1.09 17.92
N SER A 175 8.12 1.12 18.93
CA SER A 175 7.53 -0.09 19.52
C SER A 175 6.72 -0.91 18.51
N MET A 176 6.03 -0.25 17.57
CA MET A 176 5.33 -0.94 16.48
C MET A 176 6.29 -1.59 15.49
N ILE A 177 7.40 -0.91 15.13
CA ILE A 177 8.42 -1.45 14.23
C ILE A 177 9.08 -2.70 14.85
N GLU A 178 9.35 -2.69 16.14
CA GLU A 178 9.89 -3.85 16.85
C GLU A 178 8.89 -5.02 16.91
N ARG A 179 7.61 -4.72 17.14
CA ARG A 179 6.55 -5.71 17.33
C ARG A 179 6.17 -6.44 16.03
N TRP A 180 6.09 -5.71 14.89
CA TRP A 180 5.57 -6.23 13.64
C TRP A 180 6.68 -6.56 12.65
N GLU A 181 6.82 -7.84 12.28
CA GLU A 181 7.84 -8.33 11.35
C GLU A 181 7.84 -7.56 10.02
N PHE A 182 6.66 -7.24 9.49
CA PHE A 182 6.54 -6.52 8.22
C PHE A 182 6.97 -5.05 8.29
N LEU A 183 7.28 -4.51 9.48
CA LEU A 183 7.81 -3.16 9.67
C LEU A 183 9.31 -3.14 9.99
N ARG A 184 9.95 -4.28 10.26
CA ARG A 184 11.33 -4.35 10.75
C ARG A 184 12.37 -3.71 9.84
N GLU A 185 12.11 -3.65 8.54
CA GLU A 185 13.03 -2.98 7.61
C GLU A 185 13.19 -1.48 7.90
N TYR A 186 12.23 -0.87 8.59
CA TYR A 186 12.26 0.54 8.97
C TYR A 186 12.97 0.82 10.31
N GLN A 187 13.48 -0.20 10.99
CA GLN A 187 14.19 -0.07 12.27
C GLN A 187 15.54 0.65 12.12
N SER A 188 16.17 0.61 10.94
CA SER A 188 17.50 1.17 10.69
C SER A 188 17.52 2.61 10.15
N ASP A 189 16.38 3.15 9.72
CA ASP A 189 16.29 4.48 9.09
C ASP A 189 16.38 5.65 10.10
N GLU A 190 16.43 5.38 11.39
CA GLU A 190 16.51 6.43 12.43
C GLU A 190 17.88 7.08 12.57
N SER A 191 18.95 6.44 12.08
CA SER A 191 20.28 7.04 12.09
C SER A 191 20.40 8.29 11.20
N HIS A 192 19.50 8.48 10.24
CA HIS A 192 19.51 9.60 9.29
C HIS A 192 18.65 10.80 9.73
N ALA A 193 17.83 10.67 10.77
CA ALA A 193 16.95 11.75 11.25
C ALA A 193 17.68 12.76 12.15
N ARG A 194 18.91 12.46 12.58
CA ARG A 194 19.73 13.34 13.45
C ARG A 194 20.71 14.22 12.69
N GLU A 195 20.90 14.03 11.40
CA GLU A 195 21.87 14.80 10.60
C GLU A 195 21.29 16.04 9.91
N ASP A 196 19.97 16.22 9.85
CA ASP A 196 19.32 17.39 9.22
C ASP A 196 19.08 18.59 10.17
N THR A 197 19.67 18.60 11.35
CA THR A 197 19.64 19.72 12.32
C THR A 197 21.02 20.33 12.54
N GLY A 198 21.77 20.60 11.46
CA GLY A 198 23.03 21.32 11.46
C GLY A 198 22.95 22.59 10.62
#